data_33816795dc251284bacaed04b186f304
#
_entry.id   33816795dc251284bacaed04b186f304
#
_cell.length_a   1.000
_cell.length_b   1.000
_cell.length_c   1.000
_cell.angle_alpha   90.00
_cell.angle_beta   90.00
_cell.angle_gamma   90.00
#
_symmetry.space_group_name_H-M   'P 1'
#
loop_
_entity.id
_entity.type
_entity.pdbx_description
1 polymer ?
#
loop_
_entity_poly.entity_id
_entity_poly.type
_entity_poly.pdbx_seq_one_letter_code
_entity_poly.pdbx_strand_id
1 'polypeptide(L)'
;MFIDTELEKSFGDFGALIGAWGEEKPDARALADSSSELTWREVAQATARIAAVLQRDGLQRGQAVAILGTSNIPYALVYLAVVRAGGCAAPLTTSATPAQLAAMFKDSGAMHLFVDAAKLADLEGVALGNVKIVMLENAVGDHPALADWMAEEGARFDATPPAATDPFNIIYSSGTTGTPKGIIHSHGMRWHQMAGGFKSIYNRDTRSLVSTPLYSNTTLAVFLPTMCHGGFARIMEKFDALAYLDHAQTDQTTHTMLVPVQYARLMTHAEFDHYDLSSFIVKFCTSAPFAAELKADVLQRWPGGLVEIYGMTEGGVVCMLQAHHHPNKLHTVGQPVTGHELIVLDEDDNRLPAGSKGVLTGRSPTMMSGYKNQPEKTREMEWRDADGNIWLKTGDIGIVDADGFVSIVGRAKDMIISGGFNIYPKDLEELLEAQPEVTEAAVVGMPSEAWGETPVGFVRLTDAAASPDSILARVNGQLGKTQR
;
A
#
# COMPACT_ATOMS: atom_id res chain seq x y z
N MET A 1 -30.57 5.93 4.49
CA MET A 1 -31.29 4.94 3.62
C MET A 1 -30.51 4.61 2.34
N PHE A 2 -30.11 5.54 1.46
CA PHE A 2 -29.31 5.21 0.27
C PHE A 2 -27.93 4.64 0.64
N ILE A 3 -27.20 5.33 1.50
CA ILE A 3 -25.84 4.96 1.93
C ILE A 3 -25.80 3.56 2.55
N ASP A 4 -26.68 3.28 3.50
CA ASP A 4 -26.70 1.99 4.19
C ASP A 4 -27.00 0.85 3.20
N THR A 5 -27.99 1.08 2.30
CA THR A 5 -28.31 0.13 1.25
C THR A 5 -27.14 -0.09 0.29
N GLU A 6 -26.41 0.98 -0.06
CA GLU A 6 -25.25 0.91 -0.96
C GLU A 6 -24.12 0.11 -0.32
N LEU A 7 -23.78 0.39 0.96
CA LEU A 7 -22.73 -0.31 1.70
C LEU A 7 -23.06 -1.80 1.97
N GLU A 8 -24.33 -2.20 1.88
CA GLU A 8 -24.74 -3.61 2.04
C GLU A 8 -24.64 -4.43 0.76
N LYS A 9 -24.50 -3.79 -0.41
CA LYS A 9 -24.37 -4.49 -1.67
C LYS A 9 -23.08 -5.30 -1.75
N SER A 10 -23.11 -6.41 -2.44
CA SER A 10 -21.91 -7.18 -2.83
C SER A 10 -20.98 -6.37 -3.76
N PHE A 11 -21.55 -5.45 -4.53
CA PHE A 11 -20.85 -4.43 -5.29
C PHE A 11 -21.70 -3.16 -5.35
N GLY A 12 -21.14 -2.03 -4.94
CA GLY A 12 -21.75 -0.72 -4.92
C GLY A 12 -20.91 0.34 -5.62
N ASP A 13 -21.43 1.56 -5.66
CA ASP A 13 -20.80 2.71 -6.30
C ASP A 13 -20.13 3.64 -5.28
N PHE A 14 -18.79 3.55 -5.19
CA PHE A 14 -18.00 4.42 -4.34
C PHE A 14 -18.13 5.90 -4.72
N GLY A 15 -18.20 6.20 -6.03
CA GLY A 15 -18.36 7.58 -6.51
C GLY A 15 -19.69 8.21 -6.07
N ALA A 16 -20.77 7.42 -6.10
CA ALA A 16 -22.08 7.85 -5.63
C ALA A 16 -22.08 8.08 -4.10
N LEU A 17 -21.37 7.25 -3.32
CA LEU A 17 -21.25 7.44 -1.86
C LEU A 17 -20.62 8.79 -1.50
N ILE A 18 -19.58 9.24 -2.24
CA ILE A 18 -18.97 10.57 -1.99
C ILE A 18 -20.00 11.68 -2.13
N GLY A 19 -20.86 11.61 -3.14
CA GLY A 19 -21.97 12.57 -3.29
C GLY A 19 -23.00 12.49 -2.18
N ALA A 20 -23.42 11.27 -1.84
CA ALA A 20 -24.42 11.02 -0.80
C ALA A 20 -23.97 11.48 0.60
N TRP A 21 -22.70 11.31 0.95
CA TRP A 21 -22.15 11.85 2.19
C TRP A 21 -22.19 13.38 2.24
N GLY A 22 -21.96 14.05 1.10
CA GLY A 22 -22.14 15.51 1.00
C GLY A 22 -23.56 15.99 1.26
N GLU A 23 -24.56 15.16 1.04
CA GLU A 23 -25.98 15.42 1.34
C GLU A 23 -26.35 15.02 2.78
N GLU A 24 -25.89 13.84 3.24
CA GLU A 24 -26.23 13.26 4.54
C GLU A 24 -25.61 14.03 5.72
N LYS A 25 -24.34 14.46 5.58
CA LYS A 25 -23.59 15.14 6.65
C LYS A 25 -22.77 16.34 6.10
N PRO A 26 -23.45 17.32 5.49
CA PRO A 26 -22.79 18.37 4.69
C PRO A 26 -21.74 19.17 5.45
N ASP A 27 -21.98 19.46 6.71
CA ASP A 27 -21.14 20.36 7.52
C ASP A 27 -20.12 19.59 8.37
N ALA A 28 -20.08 18.25 8.29
CA ALA A 28 -19.09 17.46 8.98
C ALA A 28 -17.74 17.50 8.24
N ARG A 29 -16.64 17.46 9.01
CA ARG A 29 -15.27 17.38 8.48
C ARG A 29 -15.11 16.13 7.61
N ALA A 30 -14.46 16.28 6.47
CA ALA A 30 -14.17 15.19 5.54
C ALA A 30 -12.67 15.01 5.29
N LEU A 31 -11.98 16.10 4.93
CA LEU A 31 -10.54 16.09 4.66
C LEU A 31 -9.85 17.25 5.39
N ALA A 32 -8.62 17.03 5.84
CA ALA A 32 -7.72 18.09 6.29
C ALA A 32 -6.29 17.81 5.86
N ASP A 33 -5.50 18.86 5.60
CA ASP A 33 -4.06 18.80 5.43
C ASP A 33 -3.36 19.88 6.28
N SER A 34 -2.13 20.25 5.95
CA SER A 34 -1.38 21.28 6.66
C SER A 34 -1.92 22.70 6.42
N SER A 35 -2.67 22.91 5.33
CA SER A 35 -3.08 24.23 4.83
C SER A 35 -4.57 24.51 4.96
N SER A 36 -5.41 23.48 4.95
CA SER A 36 -6.87 23.63 4.87
C SER A 36 -7.63 22.45 5.43
N GLU A 37 -8.93 22.65 5.57
CA GLU A 37 -9.89 21.62 5.97
C GLU A 37 -11.14 21.77 5.12
N LEU A 38 -11.72 20.64 4.68
CA LEU A 38 -12.95 20.60 3.91
C LEU A 38 -14.02 19.77 4.61
N THR A 39 -15.26 20.24 4.49
CA THR A 39 -16.47 19.53 4.86
C THR A 39 -16.84 18.50 3.77
N TRP A 40 -17.76 17.58 4.08
CA TRP A 40 -18.31 16.63 3.12
C TRP A 40 -19.03 17.32 1.96
N ARG A 41 -19.72 18.44 2.21
CA ARG A 41 -20.33 19.27 1.16
C ARG A 41 -19.29 19.78 0.17
N GLU A 42 -18.21 20.34 0.67
CA GLU A 42 -17.13 20.91 -0.16
C GLU A 42 -16.41 19.82 -0.95
N VAL A 43 -16.13 18.65 -0.35
CA VAL A 43 -15.57 17.51 -1.05
C VAL A 43 -16.49 17.00 -2.16
N ALA A 44 -17.80 16.87 -1.88
CA ALA A 44 -18.78 16.42 -2.86
C ALA A 44 -18.89 17.41 -4.03
N GLN A 45 -18.92 18.71 -3.75
CA GLN A 45 -18.99 19.76 -4.76
C GLN A 45 -17.72 19.85 -5.60
N ALA A 46 -16.54 19.89 -4.95
CA ALA A 46 -15.26 19.99 -5.66
C ALA A 46 -15.03 18.78 -6.57
N THR A 47 -15.28 17.55 -6.07
CA THR A 47 -15.13 16.35 -6.88
C THR A 47 -16.12 16.26 -8.04
N ALA A 48 -17.34 16.78 -7.88
CA ALA A 48 -18.32 16.87 -8.98
C ALA A 48 -17.87 17.87 -10.06
N ARG A 49 -17.35 19.04 -9.66
CA ARG A 49 -16.83 20.07 -10.58
C ARG A 49 -15.64 19.57 -11.39
N ILE A 50 -14.71 18.86 -10.75
CA ILE A 50 -13.55 18.23 -11.43
C ILE A 50 -14.03 17.13 -12.38
N ALA A 51 -14.95 16.27 -11.95
CA ALA A 51 -15.52 15.19 -12.79
C ALA A 51 -16.21 15.74 -14.05
N ALA A 52 -16.94 16.84 -13.91
CA ALA A 52 -17.61 17.50 -15.03
C ALA A 52 -16.63 18.00 -16.09
N VAL A 53 -15.48 18.57 -15.68
CA VAL A 53 -14.47 19.02 -16.64
C VAL A 53 -13.74 17.86 -17.26
N LEU A 54 -13.39 16.82 -16.50
CA LEU A 54 -12.76 15.62 -17.06
C LEU A 54 -13.62 15.02 -18.19
N GLN A 55 -14.92 14.88 -17.97
CA GLN A 55 -15.85 14.36 -18.98
C GLN A 55 -16.04 15.33 -20.16
N ARG A 56 -16.19 16.63 -19.89
CA ARG A 56 -16.24 17.67 -20.94
C ARG A 56 -14.98 17.64 -21.82
N ASP A 57 -13.84 17.37 -21.21
CA ASP A 57 -12.54 17.27 -21.87
C ASP A 57 -12.34 15.93 -22.60
N GLY A 58 -13.36 15.06 -22.58
CA GLY A 58 -13.40 13.82 -23.34
C GLY A 58 -12.91 12.58 -22.61
N LEU A 59 -12.78 12.62 -21.26
CA LEU A 59 -12.44 11.42 -20.48
C LEU A 59 -13.44 10.30 -20.76
N GLN A 60 -12.94 9.18 -21.25
CA GLN A 60 -13.73 7.99 -21.48
C GLN A 60 -13.74 7.08 -20.26
N ARG A 61 -14.78 6.26 -20.12
CA ARG A 61 -14.91 5.28 -19.04
C ARG A 61 -13.68 4.37 -18.96
N GLY A 62 -13.12 4.23 -17.76
CA GLY A 62 -11.91 3.45 -17.49
C GLY A 62 -10.62 4.02 -18.05
N GLN A 63 -10.65 5.18 -18.68
CA GLN A 63 -9.44 5.85 -19.16
C GLN A 63 -8.64 6.42 -17.98
N ALA A 64 -7.30 6.30 -18.06
CA ALA A 64 -6.44 6.74 -16.98
C ALA A 64 -6.29 8.26 -16.91
N VAL A 65 -6.21 8.77 -15.70
CA VAL A 65 -5.82 10.15 -15.37
C VAL A 65 -4.62 10.06 -14.42
N ALA A 66 -3.49 10.66 -14.82
CA ALA A 66 -2.27 10.65 -14.04
C ALA A 66 -2.28 11.73 -12.95
N ILE A 67 -1.78 11.39 -11.76
CA ILE A 67 -1.61 12.32 -10.65
C ILE A 67 -0.18 12.18 -10.13
N LEU A 68 0.58 13.27 -10.10
CA LEU A 68 1.97 13.31 -9.66
C LEU A 68 2.19 14.51 -8.74
N GLY A 69 2.33 14.27 -7.46
CA GLY A 69 2.51 15.35 -6.50
C GLY A 69 2.52 14.89 -5.06
N THR A 70 2.67 15.85 -4.19
CA THR A 70 2.60 15.70 -2.74
C THR A 70 1.18 15.34 -2.31
N SER A 71 1.07 14.47 -1.31
CA SER A 71 -0.22 14.08 -0.75
C SER A 71 -0.84 15.23 0.05
N ASN A 72 -1.91 15.80 -0.48
CA ASN A 72 -2.66 16.92 0.11
C ASN A 72 -4.13 16.86 -0.33
N ILE A 73 -4.93 17.83 0.08
CA ILE A 73 -6.35 17.90 -0.30
C ILE A 73 -6.55 17.98 -1.81
N PRO A 74 -5.87 18.86 -2.59
CA PRO A 74 -6.00 18.87 -4.05
C PRO A 74 -5.76 17.52 -4.70
N TYR A 75 -4.71 16.79 -4.27
CA TYR A 75 -4.44 15.45 -4.75
C TYR A 75 -5.60 14.49 -4.46
N ALA A 76 -6.09 14.48 -3.22
CA ALA A 76 -7.21 13.62 -2.80
C ALA A 76 -8.50 13.93 -3.59
N LEU A 77 -8.81 15.22 -3.80
CA LEU A 77 -9.96 15.65 -4.58
C LEU A 77 -9.89 15.15 -6.03
N VAL A 78 -8.72 15.28 -6.68
CA VAL A 78 -8.52 14.77 -8.04
C VAL A 78 -8.70 13.26 -8.08
N TYR A 79 -8.09 12.52 -7.15
CA TYR A 79 -8.23 11.06 -7.09
C TYR A 79 -9.70 10.62 -6.98
N LEU A 80 -10.45 11.21 -6.05
CA LEU A 80 -11.86 10.92 -5.84
C LEU A 80 -12.72 11.34 -7.06
N ALA A 81 -12.41 12.48 -7.66
CA ALA A 81 -13.13 12.99 -8.83
C ALA A 81 -12.93 12.14 -10.08
N VAL A 82 -11.73 11.62 -10.31
CA VAL A 82 -11.45 10.69 -11.42
C VAL A 82 -12.34 9.45 -11.32
N VAL A 83 -12.43 8.87 -10.13
CA VAL A 83 -13.30 7.70 -9.89
C VAL A 83 -14.77 8.07 -10.08
N ARG A 84 -15.21 9.23 -9.59
CA ARG A 84 -16.60 9.73 -9.81
C ARG A 84 -16.92 10.00 -11.27
N ALA A 85 -15.95 10.42 -12.07
CA ALA A 85 -16.08 10.64 -13.50
C ALA A 85 -16.15 9.34 -14.33
N GLY A 86 -16.00 8.18 -13.70
CA GLY A 86 -15.87 6.88 -14.35
C GLY A 86 -14.49 6.61 -14.95
N GLY A 87 -13.48 7.42 -14.61
CA GLY A 87 -12.08 7.24 -15.00
C GLY A 87 -11.32 6.28 -14.09
N CYS A 88 -10.06 6.05 -14.45
CA CYS A 88 -9.12 5.21 -13.70
C CYS A 88 -7.99 6.10 -13.13
N ALA A 89 -7.87 6.19 -11.80
CA ALA A 89 -6.81 6.99 -11.20
C ALA A 89 -5.44 6.29 -11.40
N ALA A 90 -4.45 7.02 -11.94
CA ALA A 90 -3.09 6.55 -12.13
C ALA A 90 -2.11 7.41 -11.31
N PRO A 91 -2.04 7.20 -9.98
CA PRO A 91 -1.11 7.90 -9.12
C PRO A 91 0.33 7.47 -9.43
N LEU A 92 1.20 8.44 -9.72
CA LEU A 92 2.60 8.21 -10.01
C LEU A 92 3.46 8.48 -8.76
N THR A 93 4.49 7.65 -8.57
CA THR A 93 5.38 7.84 -7.41
C THR A 93 6.29 9.05 -7.58
N THR A 94 6.36 9.88 -6.56
CA THR A 94 7.18 11.09 -6.54
C THR A 94 8.69 10.81 -6.41
N SER A 95 9.08 9.56 -6.10
CA SER A 95 10.48 9.14 -6.01
C SER A 95 11.05 8.55 -7.30
N ALA A 96 10.24 8.43 -8.36
CA ALA A 96 10.69 7.92 -9.64
C ALA A 96 11.58 8.92 -10.38
N THR A 97 12.53 8.41 -11.16
CA THR A 97 13.34 9.22 -12.06
C THR A 97 12.49 9.75 -13.22
N PRO A 98 12.90 10.83 -13.91
CA PRO A 98 12.19 11.35 -15.08
C PRO A 98 11.92 10.29 -16.15
N ALA A 99 12.88 9.39 -16.40
CA ALA A 99 12.71 8.29 -17.35
C ALA A 99 11.64 7.27 -16.90
N GLN A 100 11.59 6.95 -15.61
CA GLN A 100 10.55 6.09 -15.05
C GLN A 100 9.18 6.76 -15.09
N LEU A 101 9.09 8.05 -14.78
CA LEU A 101 7.85 8.84 -14.88
C LEU A 101 7.33 8.85 -16.33
N ALA A 102 8.20 9.09 -17.31
CA ALA A 102 7.86 9.01 -18.72
C ALA A 102 7.30 7.64 -19.11
N ALA A 103 7.94 6.56 -18.64
CA ALA A 103 7.50 5.19 -18.91
C ALA A 103 6.13 4.90 -18.25
N MET A 104 5.92 5.28 -16.99
CA MET A 104 4.63 5.12 -16.29
C MET A 104 3.53 5.92 -16.98
N PHE A 105 3.82 7.17 -17.34
CA PHE A 105 2.85 8.03 -18.02
C PHE A 105 2.44 7.43 -19.37
N LYS A 106 3.42 7.02 -20.18
CA LYS A 106 3.17 6.35 -21.46
C LYS A 106 2.38 5.06 -21.30
N ASP A 107 2.74 4.22 -20.32
CA ASP A 107 2.05 2.94 -20.04
C ASP A 107 0.62 3.18 -19.59
N SER A 108 0.37 4.18 -18.74
CA SER A 108 -0.98 4.53 -18.28
C SER A 108 -1.91 4.92 -19.44
N GLY A 109 -1.38 5.56 -20.48
CA GLY A 109 -2.16 6.15 -21.56
C GLY A 109 -3.01 7.33 -21.11
N ALA A 110 -2.60 8.01 -20.03
CA ALA A 110 -3.32 9.15 -19.49
C ALA A 110 -3.28 10.36 -20.45
N MET A 111 -4.43 11.04 -20.59
CA MET A 111 -4.54 12.27 -21.38
C MET A 111 -4.58 13.53 -20.50
N HIS A 112 -4.72 13.37 -19.19
CA HIS A 112 -4.63 14.42 -18.19
C HIS A 112 -3.53 14.08 -17.18
N LEU A 113 -2.77 15.10 -16.79
CA LEU A 113 -1.78 15.04 -15.73
C LEU A 113 -2.08 16.15 -14.72
N PHE A 114 -2.39 15.77 -13.49
CA PHE A 114 -2.45 16.70 -12.37
C PHE A 114 -1.12 16.63 -11.63
N VAL A 115 -0.46 17.78 -11.46
CA VAL A 115 0.91 17.81 -10.96
C VAL A 115 1.18 19.03 -10.08
N ASP A 116 2.05 18.88 -9.07
CA ASP A 116 2.57 20.02 -8.32
C ASP A 116 3.77 20.68 -9.03
N ALA A 117 4.12 21.91 -8.63
CA ALA A 117 5.16 22.70 -9.29
C ALA A 117 6.54 22.03 -9.20
N ALA A 118 6.85 21.38 -8.07
CA ALA A 118 8.14 20.72 -7.87
C ALA A 118 8.28 19.52 -8.80
N LYS A 119 7.21 18.76 -9.01
CA LYS A 119 7.22 17.58 -9.88
C LYS A 119 7.06 17.94 -11.35
N LEU A 120 6.46 19.06 -11.69
CA LEU A 120 6.46 19.58 -13.06
C LEU A 120 7.90 19.84 -13.53
N ALA A 121 8.76 20.39 -12.69
CA ALA A 121 10.18 20.62 -13.00
C ALA A 121 10.93 19.30 -13.27
N ASP A 122 10.61 18.22 -12.56
CA ASP A 122 11.17 16.88 -12.78
C ASP A 122 10.79 16.29 -14.18
N LEU A 123 9.76 16.84 -14.82
CA LEU A 123 9.29 16.43 -16.14
C LEU A 123 9.84 17.28 -17.28
N GLU A 124 10.73 18.23 -17.01
CA GLU A 124 11.37 19.04 -18.05
C GLU A 124 12.14 18.14 -19.03
N GLY A 125 11.87 18.30 -20.34
CA GLY A 125 12.43 17.44 -21.38
C GLY A 125 11.79 16.05 -21.54
N VAL A 126 10.79 15.69 -20.70
CA VAL A 126 10.02 14.47 -20.86
C VAL A 126 8.94 14.65 -21.92
N ALA A 127 8.93 13.78 -22.94
CA ALA A 127 7.91 13.80 -24.00
C ALA A 127 6.58 13.24 -23.49
N LEU A 128 5.68 14.11 -23.02
CA LEU A 128 4.35 13.75 -22.53
C LEU A 128 3.27 13.69 -23.64
N GLY A 129 3.61 14.03 -24.89
CA GLY A 129 2.64 14.10 -25.99
C GLY A 129 1.63 15.24 -25.81
N ASN A 130 0.38 15.01 -26.24
CA ASN A 130 -0.72 16.00 -26.16
C ASN A 130 -1.48 15.90 -24.83
N VAL A 131 -0.77 15.79 -23.69
CA VAL A 131 -1.40 15.71 -22.40
C VAL A 131 -1.89 17.09 -21.93
N LYS A 132 -3.06 17.14 -21.31
CA LYS A 132 -3.54 18.31 -20.60
C LYS A 132 -2.95 18.33 -19.19
N ILE A 133 -2.10 19.33 -18.92
CA ILE A 133 -1.47 19.51 -17.61
C ILE A 133 -2.29 20.51 -16.79
N VAL A 134 -2.62 20.14 -15.57
CA VAL A 134 -3.31 20.96 -14.58
C VAL A 134 -2.48 20.95 -13.30
N MET A 135 -2.21 22.14 -12.77
CA MET A 135 -1.48 22.29 -11.52
C MET A 135 -2.39 21.96 -10.33
N LEU A 136 -1.91 21.15 -9.39
CA LEU A 136 -2.67 20.82 -8.18
C LEU A 136 -2.97 22.04 -7.31
N GLU A 137 -2.06 23.02 -7.30
CA GLU A 137 -2.17 24.22 -6.46
C GLU A 137 -2.20 25.49 -7.31
N ASN A 138 -1.06 26.16 -7.47
CA ASN A 138 -0.96 27.42 -8.19
C ASN A 138 -0.62 27.21 -9.67
N ALA A 139 -1.18 28.05 -10.54
CA ALA A 139 -0.85 28.03 -11.97
C ALA A 139 0.65 28.23 -12.23
N VAL A 140 1.20 27.51 -13.22
CA VAL A 140 2.60 27.64 -13.66
C VAL A 140 2.66 27.77 -15.17
N GLY A 141 3.16 28.89 -15.69
CA GLY A 141 3.17 29.17 -17.13
C GLY A 141 1.75 29.13 -17.71
N ASP A 142 1.57 28.34 -18.77
CA ASP A 142 0.26 28.15 -19.43
C ASP A 142 -0.60 27.06 -18.79
N HIS A 143 -0.12 26.43 -17.70
CA HIS A 143 -0.84 25.36 -17.00
C HIS A 143 -1.73 25.96 -15.90
N PRO A 144 -3.05 25.80 -15.99
CA PRO A 144 -3.99 26.37 -15.03
C PRO A 144 -3.90 25.68 -13.65
N ALA A 145 -4.21 26.44 -12.61
CA ALA A 145 -4.45 25.84 -11.28
C ALA A 145 -5.73 25.00 -11.29
N LEU A 146 -5.79 23.97 -10.44
CA LEU A 146 -6.99 23.14 -10.27
C LEU A 146 -8.23 23.99 -9.94
N ALA A 147 -8.08 25.00 -9.07
CA ALA A 147 -9.15 25.87 -8.67
C ALA A 147 -9.78 26.66 -9.84
N ASP A 148 -8.94 27.08 -10.81
CA ASP A 148 -9.39 27.82 -11.99
C ASP A 148 -9.86 26.87 -13.12
N TRP A 149 -9.34 25.64 -13.14
CA TRP A 149 -9.65 24.65 -14.18
C TRP A 149 -10.99 23.94 -13.93
N MET A 150 -11.36 23.70 -12.66
CA MET A 150 -12.60 22.98 -12.35
C MET A 150 -13.85 23.77 -12.80
N ALA A 151 -14.92 23.07 -13.11
CA ALA A 151 -16.16 23.67 -13.58
C ALA A 151 -16.79 24.62 -12.55
N GLU A 152 -17.69 25.48 -13.02
CA GLU A 152 -18.52 26.33 -12.16
C GLU A 152 -19.35 25.50 -11.17
N GLU A 153 -19.76 26.11 -10.08
CA GLU A 153 -20.62 25.49 -9.08
C GLU A 153 -21.96 25.02 -9.72
N GLY A 154 -22.41 23.84 -9.35
CA GLY A 154 -23.62 23.22 -9.91
C GLY A 154 -23.44 22.55 -11.28
N ALA A 155 -22.22 22.50 -11.81
CA ALA A 155 -21.93 21.73 -13.03
C ALA A 155 -22.28 20.24 -12.83
N ARG A 156 -22.89 19.65 -13.88
CA ARG A 156 -23.31 18.25 -13.88
C ARG A 156 -22.28 17.39 -14.62
N PHE A 157 -22.15 16.15 -14.20
CA PHE A 157 -21.40 15.10 -14.89
C PHE A 157 -22.27 13.85 -15.01
N ASP A 158 -21.94 12.97 -15.94
CA ASP A 158 -22.60 11.66 -16.06
C ASP A 158 -22.10 10.76 -14.90
N ALA A 159 -23.00 10.45 -13.98
CA ALA A 159 -22.76 9.60 -12.82
C ALA A 159 -23.20 8.15 -13.07
N THR A 160 -23.07 7.65 -14.31
CA THR A 160 -23.39 6.25 -14.63
C THR A 160 -22.55 5.31 -13.76
N PRO A 161 -23.20 4.41 -12.99
CA PRO A 161 -22.49 3.50 -12.11
C PRO A 161 -21.43 2.67 -12.85
N PRO A 162 -20.25 2.42 -12.25
CA PRO A 162 -19.23 1.57 -12.85
C PRO A 162 -19.65 0.10 -12.85
N ALA A 163 -19.10 -0.69 -13.78
CA ALA A 163 -19.12 -2.13 -13.67
C ALA A 163 -18.03 -2.61 -12.68
N ALA A 164 -18.26 -3.75 -12.03
CA ALA A 164 -17.26 -4.31 -11.09
C ALA A 164 -15.90 -4.58 -11.77
N THR A 165 -15.89 -4.85 -13.06
CA THR A 165 -14.69 -5.12 -13.87
C THR A 165 -13.99 -3.86 -14.39
N ASP A 166 -14.63 -2.69 -14.31
CA ASP A 166 -13.99 -1.45 -14.77
C ASP A 166 -12.75 -1.13 -13.93
N PRO A 167 -11.70 -0.57 -14.55
CA PRO A 167 -10.49 -0.18 -13.83
C PRO A 167 -10.78 1.02 -12.91
N PHE A 168 -10.45 0.86 -11.63
CA PHE A 168 -10.56 1.89 -10.60
C PHE A 168 -9.27 2.71 -10.48
N ASN A 169 -8.14 2.01 -10.39
CA ASN A 169 -6.83 2.65 -10.34
C ASN A 169 -5.73 1.75 -10.91
N ILE A 170 -4.60 2.38 -11.26
CA ILE A 170 -3.36 1.70 -11.63
C ILE A 170 -2.30 2.09 -10.60
N ILE A 171 -1.76 1.12 -9.86
CA ILE A 171 -0.63 1.34 -8.95
C ILE A 171 0.64 0.87 -9.65
N TYR A 172 1.64 1.74 -9.73
CA TYR A 172 2.93 1.40 -10.31
C TYR A 172 3.90 0.87 -9.24
N SER A 173 4.41 -0.33 -9.45
CA SER A 173 5.52 -0.87 -8.67
C SER A 173 6.85 -0.64 -9.41
N SER A 174 7.93 -0.40 -8.64
CA SER A 174 9.28 -0.38 -9.15
C SER A 174 9.68 -1.79 -9.54
N GLY A 175 9.46 -2.20 -10.78
CA GLY A 175 9.91 -3.52 -11.23
C GLY A 175 11.42 -3.68 -11.01
N THR A 176 11.84 -4.83 -10.52
CA THR A 176 13.27 -5.19 -10.33
C THR A 176 14.07 -5.11 -11.64
N THR A 177 13.41 -5.08 -12.79
CA THR A 177 13.98 -4.95 -14.14
C THR A 177 14.05 -3.51 -14.66
N GLY A 178 13.77 -2.51 -13.82
CA GLY A 178 13.79 -1.10 -14.21
C GLY A 178 12.56 -0.59 -14.98
N THR A 179 11.73 -1.47 -15.54
CA THR A 179 10.48 -1.07 -16.21
C THR A 179 9.32 -1.13 -15.21
N PRO A 180 8.65 -0.01 -14.94
CA PRO A 180 7.51 0.01 -14.02
C PRO A 180 6.39 -0.92 -14.49
N LYS A 181 5.73 -1.60 -13.53
CA LYS A 181 4.57 -2.44 -13.77
C LYS A 181 3.31 -1.73 -13.26
N GLY A 182 2.38 -1.43 -14.16
CA GLY A 182 1.08 -0.86 -13.80
C GLY A 182 0.11 -1.95 -13.37
N ILE A 183 -0.17 -2.05 -12.08
CA ILE A 183 -1.08 -3.03 -11.49
C ILE A 183 -2.50 -2.47 -11.56
N ILE A 184 -3.39 -3.10 -12.32
CA ILE A 184 -4.77 -2.64 -12.49
C ILE A 184 -5.65 -3.24 -11.40
N HIS A 185 -6.28 -2.37 -10.62
CA HIS A 185 -7.34 -2.74 -9.67
C HIS A 185 -8.70 -2.37 -10.23
N SER A 186 -9.64 -3.30 -10.17
CA SER A 186 -11.01 -3.05 -10.59
C SER A 186 -11.85 -2.39 -9.49
N HIS A 187 -12.99 -1.81 -9.89
CA HIS A 187 -14.01 -1.31 -8.94
C HIS A 187 -14.48 -2.41 -7.98
N GLY A 188 -14.70 -3.64 -8.48
CA GLY A 188 -15.12 -4.77 -7.66
C GLY A 188 -14.10 -5.16 -6.60
N MET A 189 -12.81 -5.22 -6.98
CA MET A 189 -11.71 -5.46 -6.03
C MET A 189 -11.67 -4.40 -4.94
N ARG A 190 -11.70 -3.11 -5.32
CA ARG A 190 -11.67 -2.00 -4.36
C ARG A 190 -12.90 -1.96 -3.49
N TRP A 191 -14.07 -2.23 -4.04
CA TRP A 191 -15.30 -2.33 -3.26
C TRP A 191 -15.19 -3.41 -2.19
N HIS A 192 -14.68 -4.58 -2.54
CA HIS A 192 -14.46 -5.65 -1.58
C HIS A 192 -13.53 -5.23 -0.43
N GLN A 193 -12.46 -4.50 -0.73
CA GLN A 193 -11.57 -3.95 0.29
C GLN A 193 -12.24 -2.88 1.16
N MET A 194 -12.99 -1.95 0.56
CA MET A 194 -13.59 -0.82 1.28
C MET A 194 -14.81 -1.22 2.11
N ALA A 195 -15.77 -1.90 1.48
CA ALA A 195 -17.07 -2.19 2.07
C ALA A 195 -17.19 -3.63 2.59
N GLY A 196 -16.51 -4.61 1.96
CA GLY A 196 -16.59 -6.02 2.35
C GLY A 196 -15.70 -6.37 3.54
N GLY A 197 -14.40 -6.12 3.43
CA GLY A 197 -13.39 -6.59 4.39
C GLY A 197 -13.35 -5.79 5.70
N PHE A 198 -13.67 -4.51 5.67
CA PHE A 198 -13.54 -3.59 6.80
C PHE A 198 -14.87 -3.05 7.35
N LYS A 199 -16.00 -3.56 6.89
CA LYS A 199 -17.35 -3.09 7.26
C LYS A 199 -17.59 -3.01 8.78
N SER A 200 -16.98 -3.87 9.56
CA SER A 200 -17.14 -3.90 11.03
C SER A 200 -16.25 -2.91 11.78
N ILE A 201 -15.25 -2.34 11.09
CA ILE A 201 -14.21 -1.50 11.71
C ILE A 201 -14.43 -0.03 11.36
N TYR A 202 -14.83 0.27 10.12
CA TYR A 202 -15.06 1.63 9.64
C TYR A 202 -16.53 2.04 9.77
N ASN A 203 -16.75 3.30 10.12
CA ASN A 203 -18.09 3.90 10.21
C ASN A 203 -18.00 5.42 10.00
N ARG A 204 -19.14 6.12 10.09
CA ARG A 204 -19.25 7.58 9.90
C ARG A 204 -18.47 8.43 10.92
N ASP A 205 -18.05 7.84 12.04
CA ASP A 205 -17.28 8.50 13.10
C ASP A 205 -15.77 8.18 12.99
N THR A 206 -15.36 7.43 11.98
CA THR A 206 -13.96 7.12 11.70
C THR A 206 -13.18 8.41 11.45
N ARG A 207 -12.04 8.56 12.15
CA ARG A 207 -11.08 9.64 11.98
C ARG A 207 -9.72 9.04 11.70
N SER A 208 -9.28 9.14 10.45
CA SER A 208 -8.04 8.53 10.00
C SER A 208 -6.91 9.56 9.87
N LEU A 209 -5.74 9.20 10.35
CA LEU A 209 -4.51 9.95 10.12
C LEU A 209 -3.66 9.23 9.06
N VAL A 210 -3.46 9.89 7.93
CA VAL A 210 -2.77 9.38 6.75
C VAL A 210 -1.40 10.04 6.65
N SER A 211 -0.34 9.28 6.83
CA SER A 211 1.05 9.79 6.85
C SER A 211 1.98 9.10 5.86
N THR A 212 1.41 8.28 4.98
CA THR A 212 2.08 7.65 3.84
C THR A 212 1.52 8.23 2.53
N PRO A 213 2.29 8.21 1.41
CA PRO A 213 1.86 8.88 0.18
C PRO A 213 0.60 8.28 -0.46
N LEU A 214 -0.31 9.14 -0.96
CA LEU A 214 -1.56 8.73 -1.62
C LEU A 214 -1.36 7.93 -2.93
N TYR A 215 -0.16 7.92 -3.50
CA TYR A 215 0.15 7.03 -4.63
C TYR A 215 0.39 5.58 -4.19
N SER A 216 0.56 5.32 -2.89
CA SER A 216 0.84 3.99 -2.36
C SER A 216 -0.44 3.21 -2.08
N ASN A 217 -0.44 1.91 -2.43
CA ASN A 217 -1.53 1.01 -2.06
C ASN A 217 -1.72 0.91 -0.54
N THR A 218 -0.63 1.02 0.23
CA THR A 218 -0.63 1.10 1.70
C THR A 218 -1.58 2.19 2.21
N THR A 219 -1.46 3.39 1.66
CA THR A 219 -2.27 4.54 2.03
C THR A 219 -3.73 4.37 1.63
N LEU A 220 -3.96 3.86 0.43
CA LEU A 220 -5.31 3.65 -0.08
C LEU A 220 -6.10 2.62 0.77
N ALA A 221 -5.42 1.71 1.46
CA ALA A 221 -6.05 0.72 2.34
C ALA A 221 -6.68 1.32 3.60
N VAL A 222 -6.33 2.55 3.99
CA VAL A 222 -7.00 3.29 5.08
C VAL A 222 -7.80 4.48 4.55
N PHE A 223 -7.29 5.17 3.54
CA PHE A 223 -7.95 6.35 2.98
C PHE A 223 -9.30 6.01 2.33
N LEU A 224 -9.32 5.02 1.42
CA LEU A 224 -10.54 4.67 0.70
C LEU A 224 -11.66 4.14 1.60
N PRO A 225 -11.43 3.22 2.57
CA PRO A 225 -12.48 2.83 3.51
C PRO A 225 -12.99 4.00 4.35
N THR A 226 -12.12 4.92 4.78
CA THR A 226 -12.53 6.12 5.52
C THR A 226 -13.51 6.95 4.71
N MET A 227 -13.19 7.23 3.45
CA MET A 227 -14.07 8.01 2.57
C MET A 227 -15.34 7.23 2.20
N CYS A 228 -15.26 5.93 2.00
CA CYS A 228 -16.40 5.06 1.71
C CYS A 228 -17.44 5.10 2.83
N HIS A 229 -17.00 5.08 4.08
CA HIS A 229 -17.87 5.07 5.26
C HIS A 229 -18.19 6.47 5.82
N GLY A 230 -17.83 7.55 5.11
CA GLY A 230 -18.15 8.92 5.49
C GLY A 230 -17.33 9.43 6.69
N GLY A 231 -16.17 8.87 6.93
CA GLY A 231 -15.25 9.30 7.98
C GLY A 231 -14.54 10.62 7.65
N PHE A 232 -13.60 10.98 8.48
CA PHE A 232 -12.69 12.12 8.30
C PHE A 232 -11.27 11.60 8.08
N ALA A 233 -10.52 12.18 7.14
CA ALA A 233 -9.13 11.86 6.90
C ALA A 233 -8.25 13.12 6.97
N ARG A 234 -7.28 13.12 7.90
CA ARG A 234 -6.18 14.07 7.87
C ARG A 234 -5.03 13.50 7.06
N ILE A 235 -4.54 14.28 6.11
CA ILE A 235 -3.44 13.92 5.21
C ILE A 235 -2.19 14.69 5.63
N MET A 236 -1.12 13.98 5.98
CA MET A 236 0.20 14.56 6.20
C MET A 236 1.00 14.47 4.90
N GLU A 237 1.53 15.59 4.45
CA GLU A 237 2.38 15.66 3.25
C GLU A 237 3.68 14.87 3.43
N LYS A 238 4.21 14.91 4.64
CA LYS A 238 5.43 14.20 5.05
C LYS A 238 5.27 13.72 6.49
N PHE A 239 5.73 12.50 6.76
CA PHE A 239 5.75 11.98 8.11
C PHE A 239 6.80 12.72 8.96
N ASP A 240 6.33 13.28 10.07
CA ASP A 240 7.10 13.78 11.18
C ASP A 240 6.50 13.22 12.47
N ALA A 241 7.32 12.69 13.39
CA ALA A 241 6.80 11.96 14.54
C ALA A 241 6.05 12.89 15.51
N LEU A 242 6.55 14.09 15.75
CA LEU A 242 5.92 15.04 16.67
C LEU A 242 4.61 15.57 16.09
N ALA A 243 4.62 16.02 14.84
CA ALA A 243 3.42 16.47 14.15
C ALA A 243 2.36 15.37 14.03
N TYR A 244 2.80 14.10 13.85
CA TYR A 244 1.88 12.96 13.85
C TYR A 244 1.17 12.81 15.21
N LEU A 245 1.90 12.90 16.32
CA LEU A 245 1.33 12.79 17.67
C LEU A 245 0.40 13.95 17.97
N ASP A 246 0.77 15.20 17.58
CA ASP A 246 -0.07 16.38 17.71
C ASP A 246 -1.40 16.22 16.96
N HIS A 247 -1.35 15.77 15.70
CA HIS A 247 -2.56 15.51 14.91
C HIS A 247 -3.39 14.37 15.48
N ALA A 248 -2.73 13.27 15.90
CA ALA A 248 -3.41 12.13 16.47
C ALA A 248 -4.25 12.50 17.69
N GLN A 249 -3.69 13.29 18.60
CA GLN A 249 -4.40 13.80 19.79
C GLN A 249 -5.47 14.83 19.42
N THR A 250 -5.13 15.84 18.61
CA THR A 250 -6.02 16.96 18.28
C THR A 250 -7.27 16.49 17.53
N ASP A 251 -7.11 15.61 16.53
CA ASP A 251 -8.22 15.07 15.75
C ASP A 251 -8.89 13.86 16.42
N GLN A 252 -8.38 13.43 17.57
CA GLN A 252 -8.81 12.20 18.24
C GLN A 252 -8.85 11.04 17.25
N THR A 253 -7.71 10.78 16.62
CA THR A 253 -7.55 9.77 15.56
C THR A 253 -7.99 8.39 16.05
N THR A 254 -8.79 7.71 15.24
CA THR A 254 -9.30 6.36 15.53
C THR A 254 -8.61 5.29 14.73
N HIS A 255 -8.14 5.62 13.51
CA HIS A 255 -7.55 4.68 12.55
C HIS A 255 -6.27 5.26 11.93
N THR A 256 -5.29 4.41 11.71
CA THR A 256 -4.08 4.77 10.96
C THR A 256 -3.50 3.56 10.26
N MET A 257 -2.76 3.81 9.18
CA MET A 257 -1.91 2.81 8.51
C MET A 257 -0.49 3.35 8.47
N LEU A 258 0.41 2.63 9.12
CA LEU A 258 1.83 2.97 9.17
C LEU A 258 2.68 1.82 8.62
N VAL A 259 3.93 2.13 8.35
CA VAL A 259 4.96 1.12 8.06
C VAL A 259 5.88 0.94 9.28
N PRO A 260 6.60 -0.19 9.41
CA PRO A 260 7.38 -0.50 10.62
C PRO A 260 8.35 0.60 11.06
N VAL A 261 9.02 1.27 10.11
CA VAL A 261 9.94 2.38 10.43
C VAL A 261 9.23 3.59 11.06
N GLN A 262 7.97 3.84 10.72
CA GLN A 262 7.18 4.92 11.34
C GLN A 262 6.80 4.52 12.77
N TYR A 263 6.39 3.26 13.00
CA TYR A 263 6.20 2.74 14.36
C TYR A 263 7.46 2.88 15.20
N ALA A 264 8.60 2.43 14.70
CA ALA A 264 9.87 2.54 15.42
C ALA A 264 10.22 3.99 15.81
N ARG A 265 10.01 4.94 14.87
CA ARG A 265 10.26 6.38 15.14
C ARG A 265 9.30 6.96 16.18
N LEU A 266 8.04 6.56 16.17
CA LEU A 266 7.05 7.00 17.16
C LEU A 266 7.36 6.40 18.53
N MET A 267 7.58 5.09 18.62
CA MET A 267 7.82 4.39 19.89
C MET A 267 9.12 4.81 20.56
N THR A 268 10.12 5.26 19.80
CA THR A 268 11.40 5.78 20.34
C THR A 268 11.37 7.30 20.59
N HIS A 269 10.30 7.99 20.23
CA HIS A 269 10.20 9.43 20.43
C HIS A 269 10.00 9.76 21.92
N ALA A 270 10.78 10.70 22.45
CA ALA A 270 10.80 11.02 23.88
C ALA A 270 9.42 11.50 24.40
N GLU A 271 8.65 12.19 23.53
CA GLU A 271 7.36 12.75 23.88
C GLU A 271 6.19 11.77 23.72
N PHE A 272 6.41 10.55 23.18
CA PHE A 272 5.33 9.62 22.82
C PHE A 272 4.34 9.39 23.97
N ASP A 273 4.84 9.10 25.18
CA ASP A 273 4.02 8.76 26.34
C ASP A 273 3.31 9.97 26.96
N HIS A 274 3.54 11.19 26.46
CA HIS A 274 2.89 12.41 26.93
C HIS A 274 1.59 12.71 26.17
N TYR A 275 1.32 12.02 25.05
CA TYR A 275 0.14 12.24 24.23
C TYR A 275 -1.03 11.35 24.64
N ASP A 276 -2.23 11.91 24.61
CA ASP A 276 -3.46 11.13 24.75
C ASP A 276 -3.83 10.48 23.41
N LEU A 277 -3.53 9.20 23.29
CA LEU A 277 -3.84 8.36 22.14
C LEU A 277 -4.99 7.39 22.40
N SER A 278 -5.80 7.63 23.44
CA SER A 278 -6.91 6.75 23.87
C SER A 278 -8.04 6.64 22.85
N SER A 279 -8.13 7.56 21.90
CA SER A 279 -9.12 7.55 20.82
C SER A 279 -8.88 6.46 19.77
N PHE A 280 -7.67 5.88 19.69
CA PHE A 280 -7.39 4.85 18.70
C PHE A 280 -8.22 3.59 18.91
N ILE A 281 -8.93 3.19 17.87
CA ILE A 281 -9.66 1.91 17.78
C ILE A 281 -8.72 0.85 17.21
N VAL A 282 -8.05 1.17 16.09
CA VAL A 282 -7.15 0.25 15.41
C VAL A 282 -6.01 0.96 14.68
N LYS A 283 -4.85 0.34 14.73
CA LYS A 283 -3.64 0.71 14.02
C LYS A 283 -3.23 -0.42 13.10
N PHE A 284 -3.04 -0.11 11.82
CA PHE A 284 -2.59 -1.08 10.83
C PHE A 284 -1.11 -0.91 10.53
N CYS A 285 -0.45 -2.00 10.20
CA CYS A 285 0.93 -2.03 9.73
C CYS A 285 1.05 -2.93 8.49
N THR A 286 1.84 -2.55 7.50
CA THR A 286 2.12 -3.36 6.31
C THR A 286 3.41 -2.93 5.61
N SER A 287 3.74 -3.56 4.51
CA SER A 287 4.76 -3.20 3.51
C SER A 287 6.20 -3.58 3.83
N ALA A 288 6.52 -3.96 5.05
CA ALA A 288 7.86 -4.43 5.45
C ALA A 288 7.73 -5.40 6.63
N PRO A 289 8.78 -6.18 6.95
CA PRO A 289 8.81 -7.01 8.15
C PRO A 289 8.60 -6.18 9.41
N PHE A 290 7.69 -6.61 10.28
CA PHE A 290 7.38 -5.93 11.53
C PHE A 290 7.84 -6.80 12.71
N ALA A 291 8.90 -6.36 13.40
CA ALA A 291 9.53 -7.13 14.46
C ALA A 291 8.56 -7.42 15.62
N ALA A 292 8.64 -8.62 16.18
CA ALA A 292 7.76 -9.05 17.26
C ALA A 292 7.89 -8.18 18.51
N GLU A 293 9.12 -7.75 18.84
CA GLU A 293 9.43 -6.88 19.96
C GLU A 293 8.79 -5.50 19.80
N LEU A 294 8.82 -4.93 18.59
CA LEU A 294 8.20 -3.65 18.32
C LEU A 294 6.65 -3.77 18.35
N LYS A 295 6.08 -4.87 17.87
CA LYS A 295 4.64 -5.14 18.05
C LYS A 295 4.26 -5.21 19.53
N ALA A 296 5.08 -5.88 20.35
CA ALA A 296 4.84 -5.99 21.80
C ALA A 296 4.90 -4.62 22.49
N ASP A 297 5.88 -3.78 22.15
CA ASP A 297 6.01 -2.42 22.70
C ASP A 297 4.81 -1.55 22.30
N VAL A 298 4.37 -1.60 21.03
CA VAL A 298 3.16 -0.90 20.55
C VAL A 298 1.93 -1.37 21.32
N LEU A 299 1.76 -2.67 21.54
CA LEU A 299 0.61 -3.20 22.27
C LEU A 299 0.59 -2.77 23.75
N GLN A 300 1.75 -2.62 24.34
CA GLN A 300 1.88 -2.20 25.73
C GLN A 300 1.61 -0.71 25.95
N ARG A 301 2.06 0.17 25.02
CA ARG A 301 2.10 1.63 25.23
C ARG A 301 1.08 2.39 24.44
N TRP A 302 0.57 1.85 23.33
CA TRP A 302 -0.34 2.55 22.43
C TRP A 302 -1.73 1.93 22.46
N PRO A 303 -2.76 2.61 23.00
CA PRO A 303 -4.13 2.11 23.09
C PRO A 303 -4.73 1.69 21.76
N GLY A 304 -5.74 0.81 21.79
CA GLY A 304 -6.43 0.27 20.61
C GLY A 304 -5.75 -0.94 19.99
N GLY A 305 -6.44 -1.61 19.07
CA GLY A 305 -5.93 -2.81 18.41
C GLY A 305 -4.74 -2.54 17.49
N LEU A 306 -3.87 -3.53 17.34
CA LEU A 306 -2.79 -3.56 16.34
C LEU A 306 -3.06 -4.70 15.37
N VAL A 307 -3.08 -4.40 14.07
CA VAL A 307 -3.30 -5.36 13.00
C VAL A 307 -2.18 -5.24 11.97
N GLU A 308 -1.36 -6.27 11.84
CA GLU A 308 -0.42 -6.39 10.73
C GLU A 308 -1.11 -7.01 9.53
N ILE A 309 -0.90 -6.43 8.35
CA ILE A 309 -1.45 -6.90 7.08
C ILE A 309 -0.30 -7.35 6.19
N TYR A 310 -0.27 -8.62 5.84
CA TYR A 310 0.58 -9.18 4.83
C TYR A 310 -0.21 -9.36 3.53
N GLY A 311 0.39 -8.96 2.43
CA GLY A 311 -0.14 -9.11 1.09
C GLY A 311 0.69 -8.33 0.08
N MET A 312 0.35 -8.46 -1.17
CA MET A 312 0.99 -7.73 -2.26
C MET A 312 -0.04 -6.86 -3.00
N THR A 313 0.45 -5.86 -3.73
CA THR A 313 -0.41 -4.95 -4.50
C THR A 313 -1.23 -5.71 -5.55
N GLU A 314 -0.67 -6.75 -6.12
CA GLU A 314 -1.33 -7.65 -7.07
C GLU A 314 -2.49 -8.46 -6.46
N GLY A 315 -2.61 -8.51 -5.13
CA GLY A 315 -3.61 -9.31 -4.43
C GLY A 315 -3.16 -10.75 -4.23
N GLY A 316 -3.99 -11.73 -4.61
CA GLY A 316 -3.76 -13.15 -4.33
C GLY A 316 -4.26 -13.50 -2.94
N VAL A 317 -3.45 -13.32 -1.91
CA VAL A 317 -3.86 -13.51 -0.52
C VAL A 317 -3.59 -12.27 0.32
N VAL A 318 -4.45 -12.03 1.30
CA VAL A 318 -4.19 -11.12 2.42
C VAL A 318 -4.25 -11.94 3.69
N CYS A 319 -3.18 -11.88 4.49
CA CYS A 319 -3.17 -12.38 5.86
C CYS A 319 -3.21 -11.21 6.83
N MET A 320 -3.88 -11.41 7.97
CA MET A 320 -3.96 -10.43 9.04
C MET A 320 -3.59 -11.05 10.38
N LEU A 321 -2.63 -10.44 11.05
CA LEU A 321 -2.34 -10.70 12.46
C LEU A 321 -3.04 -9.64 13.31
N GLN A 322 -4.12 -10.03 13.99
CA GLN A 322 -4.70 -9.23 15.06
C GLN A 322 -3.84 -9.42 16.32
N ALA A 323 -2.72 -8.67 16.39
CA ALA A 323 -1.66 -8.87 17.38
C ALA A 323 -2.18 -8.79 18.83
N HIS A 324 -3.17 -7.93 19.07
CA HIS A 324 -3.82 -7.77 20.37
C HIS A 324 -4.64 -9.00 20.82
N HIS A 325 -5.03 -9.87 19.88
CA HIS A 325 -5.70 -11.14 20.20
C HIS A 325 -4.75 -12.34 20.20
N HIS A 326 -3.56 -12.21 19.60
CA HIS A 326 -2.60 -13.30 19.41
C HIS A 326 -1.20 -12.95 19.89
N PRO A 327 -1.00 -12.63 21.20
CA PRO A 327 0.30 -12.18 21.72
C PRO A 327 1.42 -13.23 21.58
N ASN A 328 1.06 -14.51 21.44
CA ASN A 328 2.03 -15.61 21.25
C ASN A 328 2.40 -15.84 19.76
N LYS A 329 1.81 -15.09 18.82
CA LYS A 329 2.01 -15.24 17.38
C LYS A 329 2.62 -13.98 16.73
N LEU A 330 3.22 -13.09 17.53
CA LEU A 330 3.78 -11.82 17.04
C LEU A 330 4.89 -11.98 15.98
N HIS A 331 5.52 -13.15 15.91
CA HIS A 331 6.52 -13.51 14.90
C HIS A 331 5.91 -13.88 13.53
N THR A 332 4.58 -13.99 13.44
CA THR A 332 3.85 -14.32 12.20
C THR A 332 3.22 -13.08 11.58
N VAL A 333 2.73 -13.22 10.36
CA VAL A 333 1.91 -12.23 9.65
C VAL A 333 0.41 -12.55 9.73
N GLY A 334 0.01 -13.45 10.63
CA GLY A 334 -1.36 -13.83 10.88
C GLY A 334 -1.88 -14.94 9.97
N GLN A 335 -3.20 -14.95 9.79
CA GLN A 335 -3.93 -15.96 9.03
C GLN A 335 -4.59 -15.32 7.79
N PRO A 336 -4.85 -16.10 6.72
CA PRO A 336 -5.67 -15.62 5.61
C PRO A 336 -7.02 -15.09 6.10
N VAL A 337 -7.40 -13.92 5.62
CA VAL A 337 -8.71 -13.33 5.98
C VAL A 337 -9.84 -14.09 5.29
N THR A 338 -11.05 -13.96 5.81
CA THR A 338 -12.23 -14.64 5.26
C THR A 338 -12.38 -14.41 3.75
N GLY A 339 -12.57 -15.48 3.00
CA GLY A 339 -12.68 -15.45 1.54
C GLY A 339 -11.33 -15.46 0.81
N HIS A 340 -10.21 -15.51 1.54
CA HIS A 340 -8.88 -15.68 0.97
C HIS A 340 -8.38 -17.10 1.21
N GLU A 341 -7.80 -17.68 0.18
CA GLU A 341 -7.22 -19.02 0.21
C GLU A 341 -5.71 -18.94 0.03
N LEU A 342 -4.97 -19.76 0.76
CA LEU A 342 -3.52 -19.84 0.70
C LEU A 342 -3.07 -21.30 0.59
N ILE A 343 -2.14 -21.54 -0.32
CA ILE A 343 -1.42 -22.81 -0.46
C ILE A 343 0.08 -22.54 -0.50
N VAL A 344 0.86 -23.59 -0.29
CA VAL A 344 2.32 -23.55 -0.38
C VAL A 344 2.72 -24.47 -1.54
N LEU A 345 3.58 -23.97 -2.44
CA LEU A 345 4.09 -24.71 -3.59
C LEU A 345 5.59 -24.98 -3.43
N ASP A 346 6.05 -26.12 -3.98
CA ASP A 346 7.48 -26.40 -4.16
C ASP A 346 8.03 -25.69 -5.43
N GLU A 347 9.30 -25.97 -5.75
CA GLU A 347 9.99 -25.40 -6.92
C GLU A 347 9.44 -25.91 -8.27
N ASP A 348 8.78 -27.07 -8.28
CA ASP A 348 8.14 -27.68 -9.44
C ASP A 348 6.63 -27.32 -9.53
N ASP A 349 6.19 -26.33 -8.77
CA ASP A 349 4.79 -25.88 -8.68
C ASP A 349 3.80 -26.95 -8.13
N ASN A 350 4.28 -27.96 -7.39
CA ASN A 350 3.42 -28.93 -6.72
C ASN A 350 2.97 -28.40 -5.35
N ARG A 351 1.71 -28.67 -5.00
CA ARG A 351 1.18 -28.29 -3.68
C ARG A 351 1.82 -29.13 -2.58
N LEU A 352 2.34 -28.44 -1.56
CA LEU A 352 2.95 -29.02 -0.38
C LEU A 352 1.93 -29.23 0.76
N PRO A 353 2.16 -30.20 1.66
CA PRO A 353 1.35 -30.36 2.87
C PRO A 353 1.56 -29.20 3.86
N ALA A 354 0.60 -29.03 4.79
CA ALA A 354 0.69 -28.03 5.85
C ALA A 354 2.00 -28.23 6.67
N GLY A 355 2.59 -27.13 7.11
CA GLY A 355 3.87 -27.09 7.83
C GLY A 355 5.12 -27.15 6.94
N SER A 356 4.95 -27.33 5.63
CA SER A 356 6.08 -27.28 4.69
C SER A 356 6.47 -25.86 4.36
N LYS A 357 7.77 -25.67 4.08
CA LYS A 357 8.35 -24.41 3.58
C LYS A 357 8.28 -24.39 2.05
N GLY A 358 7.78 -23.31 1.48
CA GLY A 358 7.71 -23.15 0.03
C GLY A 358 7.09 -21.81 -0.38
N VAL A 359 6.80 -21.64 -1.67
CA VAL A 359 6.27 -20.41 -2.24
C VAL A 359 4.80 -20.24 -1.83
N LEU A 360 4.52 -19.12 -1.15
CA LEU A 360 3.15 -18.75 -0.80
C LEU A 360 2.37 -18.38 -2.05
N THR A 361 1.23 -19.02 -2.26
CA THR A 361 0.40 -18.82 -3.44
C THR A 361 -1.06 -18.65 -3.01
N GLY A 362 -1.68 -17.56 -3.43
CA GLY A 362 -2.98 -17.17 -2.90
C GLY A 362 -4.03 -16.89 -3.95
N ARG A 363 -5.29 -17.04 -3.53
CA ARG A 363 -6.49 -16.72 -4.31
C ARG A 363 -7.49 -15.95 -3.47
N SER A 364 -8.08 -14.90 -4.03
CA SER A 364 -9.06 -14.08 -3.32
C SER A 364 -9.89 -13.21 -4.26
N PRO A 365 -10.97 -12.60 -3.76
CA PRO A 365 -11.72 -11.59 -4.50
C PRO A 365 -10.94 -10.27 -4.71
N THR A 366 -9.78 -10.11 -4.08
CA THR A 366 -8.95 -8.91 -4.17
C THR A 366 -7.74 -9.06 -5.10
N MET A 367 -7.80 -9.96 -6.06
CA MET A 367 -6.77 -10.09 -7.10
C MET A 367 -6.86 -8.98 -8.12
N MET A 368 -5.70 -8.50 -8.60
CA MET A 368 -5.63 -7.51 -9.69
C MET A 368 -6.29 -8.02 -10.98
N SER A 369 -6.70 -7.11 -11.85
CA SER A 369 -7.14 -7.48 -13.20
C SER A 369 -5.99 -7.88 -14.12
N GLY A 370 -4.75 -7.58 -13.74
CA GLY A 370 -3.51 -7.87 -14.44
C GLY A 370 -2.58 -6.68 -14.50
N TYR A 371 -1.39 -6.89 -15.08
CA TYR A 371 -0.46 -5.81 -15.39
C TYR A 371 -0.86 -5.12 -16.69
N LYS A 372 -0.93 -3.78 -16.64
CA LYS A 372 -1.26 -2.98 -17.80
C LYS A 372 -0.25 -3.20 -18.93
N ASN A 373 -0.74 -3.47 -20.14
CA ASN A 373 0.05 -3.73 -21.33
C ASN A 373 1.10 -4.86 -21.20
N GLN A 374 1.04 -5.70 -20.17
CA GLN A 374 2.00 -6.77 -19.89
C GLN A 374 1.30 -8.11 -19.57
N PRO A 375 0.49 -8.67 -20.49
CA PRO A 375 -0.29 -9.89 -20.23
C PRO A 375 0.58 -11.12 -19.98
N GLU A 376 1.81 -11.17 -20.52
CA GLU A 376 2.73 -12.28 -20.27
C GLU A 376 3.24 -12.27 -18.83
N LYS A 377 3.64 -11.11 -18.32
CA LYS A 377 4.01 -10.99 -16.90
C LYS A 377 2.86 -11.27 -15.95
N THR A 378 1.63 -11.01 -16.36
CA THR A 378 0.45 -11.43 -15.59
C THR A 378 0.39 -12.95 -15.51
N ARG A 379 0.55 -13.64 -16.65
CA ARG A 379 0.53 -15.10 -16.70
C ARG A 379 1.68 -15.76 -15.93
N GLU A 380 2.86 -15.14 -15.87
CA GLU A 380 4.03 -15.64 -15.10
C GLU A 380 3.74 -15.72 -13.59
N MET A 381 2.83 -14.88 -13.08
CA MET A 381 2.41 -14.92 -11.68
C MET A 381 1.31 -15.92 -11.40
N GLU A 382 0.59 -16.38 -12.45
CA GLU A 382 -0.53 -17.28 -12.30
C GLU A 382 -0.06 -18.73 -12.07
N TRP A 383 -0.72 -19.38 -11.16
CA TRP A 383 -0.75 -20.83 -11.02
C TRP A 383 -2.19 -21.30 -11.15
N ARG A 384 -2.42 -22.47 -11.76
CA ARG A 384 -3.77 -23.00 -11.95
C ARG A 384 -3.90 -24.34 -11.26
N ASP A 385 -4.96 -24.48 -10.46
CA ASP A 385 -5.30 -25.76 -9.85
C ASP A 385 -5.96 -26.72 -10.86
N ALA A 386 -6.25 -27.95 -10.40
CA ALA A 386 -6.87 -28.98 -11.23
C ALA A 386 -8.27 -28.60 -11.75
N ASP A 387 -8.96 -27.68 -11.07
CA ASP A 387 -10.28 -27.17 -11.44
C ASP A 387 -10.18 -25.95 -12.39
N GLY A 388 -8.96 -25.52 -12.72
CA GLY A 388 -8.69 -24.38 -13.60
C GLY A 388 -8.79 -23.01 -12.90
N ASN A 389 -8.93 -22.97 -11.56
CA ASN A 389 -8.94 -21.72 -10.83
C ASN A 389 -7.56 -21.06 -10.86
N ILE A 390 -7.55 -19.74 -10.99
CA ILE A 390 -6.33 -18.94 -11.01
C ILE A 390 -5.94 -18.57 -9.56
N TRP A 391 -4.67 -18.78 -9.24
CA TRP A 391 -4.00 -18.38 -8.03
C TRP A 391 -2.81 -17.49 -8.39
N LEU A 392 -2.40 -16.59 -7.52
CA LEU A 392 -1.21 -15.74 -7.73
C LEU A 392 -0.07 -16.21 -6.82
N LYS A 393 1.09 -16.48 -7.41
CA LYS A 393 2.34 -16.70 -6.69
C LYS A 393 2.83 -15.37 -6.12
N THR A 394 3.02 -15.31 -4.80
CA THR A 394 3.45 -14.05 -4.14
C THR A 394 4.93 -13.75 -4.39
N GLY A 395 5.71 -14.78 -4.70
CA GLY A 395 7.17 -14.72 -4.72
C GLY A 395 7.80 -14.70 -3.33
N ASP A 396 7.00 -14.79 -2.27
CA ASP A 396 7.49 -14.93 -0.89
C ASP A 396 7.51 -16.43 -0.52
N ILE A 397 8.55 -16.81 0.22
CA ILE A 397 8.68 -18.13 0.83
C ILE A 397 8.19 -18.05 2.26
N GLY A 398 7.36 -19.00 2.65
CA GLY A 398 6.79 -19.04 3.98
C GLY A 398 6.39 -20.42 4.44
N ILE A 399 5.90 -20.49 5.66
CA ILE A 399 5.40 -21.68 6.32
C ILE A 399 4.04 -21.35 6.90
N VAL A 400 3.08 -22.26 6.78
CA VAL A 400 1.78 -22.20 7.45
C VAL A 400 1.77 -23.19 8.58
N ASP A 401 1.64 -22.73 9.82
CA ASP A 401 1.63 -23.61 10.99
C ASP A 401 0.31 -24.39 11.14
N ALA A 402 0.24 -25.28 12.13
CA ALA A 402 -0.94 -26.11 12.38
C ALA A 402 -2.20 -25.31 12.74
N ASP A 403 -2.04 -24.09 13.24
CA ASP A 403 -3.13 -23.19 13.58
C ASP A 403 -3.51 -22.28 12.40
N GLY A 404 -2.82 -22.39 11.25
CA GLY A 404 -3.04 -21.59 10.04
C GLY A 404 -2.33 -20.24 10.01
N PHE A 405 -1.43 -19.95 10.98
CA PHE A 405 -0.63 -18.73 10.97
C PHE A 405 0.53 -18.84 9.99
N VAL A 406 0.79 -17.75 9.29
CA VAL A 406 1.80 -17.66 8.24
C VAL A 406 3.06 -16.97 8.78
N SER A 407 4.20 -17.61 8.62
CA SER A 407 5.52 -17.03 8.86
C SER A 407 6.24 -16.82 7.53
N ILE A 408 6.76 -15.61 7.30
CA ILE A 408 7.53 -15.27 6.10
C ILE A 408 8.99 -15.57 6.37
N VAL A 409 9.60 -16.39 5.50
CA VAL A 409 11.01 -16.79 5.58
C VAL A 409 11.89 -15.93 4.69
N GLY A 410 11.37 -15.45 3.54
CA GLY A 410 12.13 -14.60 2.62
C GLY A 410 11.45 -14.49 1.26
N ARG A 411 12.19 -13.95 0.28
CA ARG A 411 11.77 -13.88 -1.11
C ARG A 411 12.41 -14.98 -1.93
N ALA A 412 11.65 -15.60 -2.82
CA ALA A 412 12.17 -16.66 -3.72
C ALA A 412 13.34 -16.14 -4.60
N LYS A 413 13.22 -14.91 -5.10
CA LYS A 413 14.26 -14.27 -5.93
C LYS A 413 15.53 -13.85 -5.17
N ASP A 414 15.44 -13.69 -3.87
CA ASP A 414 16.56 -13.28 -3.01
C ASP A 414 17.25 -14.49 -2.36
N MET A 415 16.72 -15.69 -2.61
CA MET A 415 17.30 -16.95 -2.15
C MET A 415 18.66 -17.17 -2.83
N ILE A 416 19.67 -17.48 -2.04
CA ILE A 416 21.04 -17.71 -2.48
C ILE A 416 21.23 -19.20 -2.79
N ILE A 417 21.68 -19.52 -4.00
CA ILE A 417 21.94 -20.90 -4.39
C ILE A 417 23.46 -21.16 -4.30
N SER A 418 23.89 -21.71 -3.18
CA SER A 418 25.29 -22.01 -2.93
C SER A 418 25.56 -23.51 -2.95
N GLY A 419 26.37 -23.97 -3.91
CA GLY A 419 26.72 -25.39 -4.05
C GLY A 419 25.52 -26.33 -4.25
N GLY A 420 24.41 -25.82 -4.83
CA GLY A 420 23.17 -26.56 -5.01
C GLY A 420 22.26 -26.58 -3.78
N PHE A 421 22.56 -25.78 -2.74
CA PHE A 421 21.74 -25.64 -1.55
C PHE A 421 21.06 -24.27 -1.52
N ASN A 422 19.79 -24.27 -1.16
CA ASN A 422 18.99 -23.07 -0.99
C ASN A 422 19.26 -22.46 0.39
N ILE A 423 19.88 -21.26 0.38
CA ILE A 423 20.17 -20.46 1.58
C ILE A 423 19.24 -19.26 1.57
N TYR A 424 18.51 -19.07 2.66
CA TYR A 424 17.62 -17.93 2.82
C TYR A 424 18.35 -16.82 3.58
N PRO A 425 18.53 -15.62 2.98
CA PRO A 425 19.21 -14.51 3.62
C PRO A 425 18.75 -14.24 5.03
N LYS A 426 17.44 -14.27 5.26
CA LYS A 426 16.82 -13.99 6.55
C LYS A 426 17.28 -14.93 7.67
N ASP A 427 17.47 -16.22 7.39
CA ASP A 427 17.97 -17.19 8.36
C ASP A 427 19.36 -16.79 8.86
N LEU A 428 20.20 -16.18 7.99
CA LEU A 428 21.53 -15.70 8.33
C LEU A 428 21.50 -14.31 8.98
N GLU A 429 20.59 -13.43 8.52
CA GLU A 429 20.39 -12.10 9.10
C GLU A 429 19.95 -12.19 10.55
N GLU A 430 19.01 -13.06 10.89
CA GLU A 430 18.55 -13.30 12.26
C GLU A 430 19.70 -13.77 13.18
N LEU A 431 20.60 -14.62 12.69
CA LEU A 431 21.78 -15.06 13.46
C LEU A 431 22.81 -13.95 13.65
N LEU A 432 22.97 -13.06 12.67
CA LEU A 432 23.83 -11.89 12.76
C LEU A 432 23.25 -10.86 13.73
N GLU A 433 21.94 -10.57 13.63
CA GLU A 433 21.25 -9.61 14.51
C GLU A 433 21.15 -10.09 15.97
N ALA A 434 21.21 -11.40 16.20
CA ALA A 434 21.30 -11.97 17.55
C ALA A 434 22.67 -11.73 18.24
N GLN A 435 23.66 -11.19 17.51
CA GLN A 435 24.96 -10.85 18.13
C GLN A 435 24.88 -9.49 18.84
N PRO A 436 25.42 -9.36 20.05
CA PRO A 436 25.30 -8.15 20.89
C PRO A 436 25.83 -6.87 20.23
N GLU A 437 26.78 -7.02 19.32
CA GLU A 437 27.42 -5.90 18.62
C GLU A 437 26.70 -5.48 17.35
N VAL A 438 25.67 -6.22 16.89
CA VAL A 438 24.97 -5.99 15.61
C VAL A 438 23.62 -5.34 15.86
N THR A 439 23.35 -4.23 15.21
CA THR A 439 22.04 -3.54 15.23
C THR A 439 21.17 -3.82 14.01
N GLU A 440 21.80 -4.10 12.88
CA GLU A 440 21.12 -4.40 11.61
C GLU A 440 22.02 -5.34 10.80
N ALA A 441 21.42 -6.27 10.08
CA ALA A 441 22.14 -7.14 9.15
C ALA A 441 21.41 -7.22 7.80
N ALA A 442 22.18 -7.43 6.73
CA ALA A 442 21.67 -7.78 5.40
C ALA A 442 22.60 -8.82 4.79
N VAL A 443 22.03 -9.87 4.20
CA VAL A 443 22.78 -10.93 3.53
C VAL A 443 22.40 -10.98 2.05
N VAL A 444 23.41 -11.03 1.18
CA VAL A 444 23.22 -11.12 -0.27
C VAL A 444 24.05 -12.23 -0.87
N GLY A 445 23.58 -12.83 -1.96
CA GLY A 445 24.35 -13.76 -2.77
C GLY A 445 25.37 -13.00 -3.63
N MET A 446 26.63 -13.39 -3.54
CA MET A 446 27.69 -12.90 -4.41
C MET A 446 28.15 -14.03 -5.33
N PRO A 447 28.45 -13.76 -6.63
CA PRO A 447 28.95 -14.78 -7.54
C PRO A 447 30.20 -15.46 -7.00
N SER A 448 30.27 -16.79 -7.09
CA SER A 448 31.40 -17.63 -6.65
C SER A 448 31.71 -18.68 -7.70
N GLU A 449 32.96 -18.74 -8.17
CA GLU A 449 33.39 -19.78 -9.11
C GLU A 449 33.27 -21.20 -8.51
N ALA A 450 33.42 -21.34 -7.21
CA ALA A 450 33.37 -22.63 -6.53
C ALA A 450 31.96 -23.11 -6.20
N TRP A 451 31.02 -22.18 -5.95
CA TRP A 451 29.71 -22.48 -5.36
C TRP A 451 28.53 -21.97 -6.17
N GLY A 452 28.76 -21.26 -7.28
CA GLY A 452 27.74 -20.51 -8.01
C GLY A 452 27.48 -19.16 -7.32
N GLU A 453 26.98 -19.21 -6.09
CA GLU A 453 26.86 -18.04 -5.22
C GLU A 453 27.45 -18.36 -3.84
N THR A 454 27.82 -17.32 -3.11
CA THR A 454 28.24 -17.39 -1.70
C THR A 454 27.52 -16.30 -0.90
N PRO A 455 27.00 -16.58 0.31
CA PRO A 455 26.39 -15.57 1.14
C PRO A 455 27.44 -14.58 1.66
N VAL A 456 27.13 -13.29 1.56
CA VAL A 456 27.96 -12.19 2.11
C VAL A 456 27.06 -11.33 3.00
N GLY A 457 27.42 -11.26 4.30
CA GLY A 457 26.72 -10.48 5.30
C GLY A 457 27.29 -9.06 5.42
N PHE A 458 26.40 -8.07 5.46
CA PHE A 458 26.68 -6.69 5.81
C PHE A 458 26.05 -6.42 7.17
N VAL A 459 26.78 -5.83 8.10
CA VAL A 459 26.29 -5.57 9.46
C VAL A 459 26.53 -4.11 9.86
N ARG A 460 25.60 -3.56 10.60
CA ARG A 460 25.77 -2.30 11.31
C ARG A 460 26.13 -2.59 12.76
N LEU A 461 27.28 -2.10 13.20
CA LEU A 461 27.80 -2.36 14.54
C LEU A 461 27.39 -1.25 15.51
N THR A 462 27.11 -1.63 16.76
CA THR A 462 26.92 -0.70 17.89
C THR A 462 28.24 -0.02 18.29
N ASP A 463 29.38 -0.73 18.13
CA ASP A 463 30.74 -0.24 18.39
C ASP A 463 31.63 -0.57 17.19
N ALA A 464 32.26 0.46 16.62
CA ALA A 464 33.20 0.31 15.51
C ALA A 464 34.45 -0.50 15.86
N ALA A 465 34.72 -0.75 17.16
CA ALA A 465 35.81 -1.59 17.61
C ALA A 465 35.50 -3.10 17.61
N ALA A 466 34.23 -3.49 17.38
CA ALA A 466 33.84 -4.90 17.28
C ALA A 466 34.50 -5.56 16.06
N SER A 467 35.04 -6.77 16.26
CA SER A 467 35.71 -7.51 15.18
C SER A 467 34.74 -8.28 14.31
N PRO A 468 34.63 -7.97 13.00
CA PRO A 468 33.78 -8.73 12.06
C PRO A 468 34.13 -10.23 12.03
N ASP A 469 35.43 -10.57 12.12
CA ASP A 469 35.88 -11.97 12.12
C ASP A 469 35.39 -12.73 13.36
N SER A 470 35.34 -12.06 14.52
CA SER A 470 34.79 -12.65 15.74
C SER A 470 33.29 -12.91 15.65
N ILE A 471 32.55 -11.98 15.07
CA ILE A 471 31.11 -12.14 14.82
C ILE A 471 30.87 -13.28 13.83
N LEU A 472 31.60 -13.31 12.72
CA LEU A 472 31.52 -14.35 11.70
C LEU A 472 31.86 -15.74 12.28
N ALA A 473 32.87 -15.85 13.12
CA ALA A 473 33.23 -17.12 13.77
C ALA A 473 32.09 -17.65 14.66
N ARG A 474 31.45 -16.78 15.45
CA ARG A 474 30.31 -17.15 16.31
C ARG A 474 29.09 -17.58 15.48
N VAL A 475 28.75 -16.84 14.44
CA VAL A 475 27.63 -17.15 13.54
C VAL A 475 27.90 -18.46 12.79
N ASN A 476 29.11 -18.64 12.22
CA ASN A 476 29.50 -19.87 11.54
C ASN A 476 29.49 -21.09 12.48
N GLY A 477 29.72 -20.90 13.79
CA GLY A 477 29.58 -21.94 14.79
C GLY A 477 28.17 -22.49 14.95
N GLN A 478 27.15 -21.71 14.58
CA GLN A 478 25.73 -22.06 14.65
C GLN A 478 25.17 -22.57 13.32
N LEU A 479 25.90 -22.37 12.21
CA LEU A 479 25.48 -22.74 10.87
C LEU A 479 25.93 -24.17 10.48
N GLY A 480 25.10 -24.80 9.67
CA GLY A 480 25.47 -26.03 8.97
C GLY A 480 26.60 -25.78 7.95
N LYS A 481 27.30 -26.86 7.54
CA LYS A 481 28.45 -26.77 6.61
C LYS A 481 28.11 -26.11 5.27
N THR A 482 26.85 -26.19 4.84
CA THR A 482 26.33 -25.68 3.56
C THR A 482 25.93 -24.20 3.59
N GLN A 483 25.88 -23.61 4.78
CA GLN A 483 25.47 -22.22 4.98
C GLN A 483 26.62 -21.30 5.38
N ARG A 484 27.84 -21.83 5.51
CA ARG A 484 29.06 -21.11 5.94
C ARG A 484 29.78 -20.46 4.78
#